data_6bdbf41cbbe54ce7de60532927c6d7ca
#
_entry.id   6bdbf41cbbe54ce7de60532927c6d7ca
#
_cell.length_a   1.000
_cell.length_b   1.000
_cell.length_c   1.000
_cell.angle_alpha   90.00
_cell.angle_beta   90.00
_cell.angle_gamma   90.00
#
_symmetry.space_group_name_H-M   'P 1'
#
loop_
_entity.id
_entity.type
_entity.pdbx_description
1 polymer ?
#
loop_
_entity_poly.entity_id
_entity_poly.type
_entity_poly.pdbx_seq_one_letter_code
_entity_poly.pdbx_strand_id
1 'polypeptide(L)'
;LETFWLCQQQAGISGLSARTLRALYNARPVMDSAFRADPVNRQQCLRILQAPRGVAAALQLMNQTSVLEHYLLAFRKIVGQMQHDLFHVYTVDQHTLRVVRNVRNYFSPNHAHENPLWAQLAAGCQSPWLLTVAALFHDIAKGRGGDHSVLGERELRLFARQHQIGAEDTE
;
A
#
# COMPACT_ATOMS: atom_id res chain seq x y z
N LEU A 1 2.81 3.13 -12.94
CA LEU A 1 1.68 2.86 -12.03
C LEU A 1 0.48 2.24 -12.76
N GLU A 2 0.18 2.70 -13.97
CA GLU A 2 -0.97 2.22 -14.76
C GLU A 2 -1.00 0.70 -14.93
N THR A 3 0.14 0.05 -15.13
CA THR A 3 0.25 -1.42 -15.23
C THR A 3 -0.43 -2.13 -14.06
N PHE A 4 -0.22 -1.66 -12.83
CA PHE A 4 -0.78 -2.28 -11.62
C PHE A 4 -2.29 -2.05 -11.52
N TRP A 5 -2.75 -0.86 -11.92
CA TRP A 5 -4.18 -0.57 -12.01
C TRP A 5 -4.88 -1.46 -13.05
N LEU A 6 -4.28 -1.64 -14.23
CA LEU A 6 -4.81 -2.56 -15.24
C LEU A 6 -4.89 -4.01 -14.74
N CYS A 7 -3.86 -4.47 -13.99
CA CYS A 7 -3.90 -5.78 -13.35
C CYS A 7 -5.06 -5.92 -12.35
N GLN A 8 -5.42 -4.85 -11.62
CA GLN A 8 -6.57 -4.87 -10.71
C GLN A 8 -7.91 -5.01 -11.44
N GLN A 9 -8.03 -4.45 -12.65
CA GLN A 9 -9.28 -4.44 -13.41
C GLN A 9 -9.57 -5.78 -14.09
N GLN A 10 -8.56 -6.60 -14.33
CA GLN A 10 -8.68 -7.84 -15.11
C GLN A 10 -8.50 -9.07 -14.21
N ALA A 11 -9.60 -9.71 -13.85
CA ALA A 11 -9.62 -10.89 -12.98
C ALA A 11 -8.81 -12.11 -13.52
N GLY A 12 -8.51 -12.16 -14.81
CA GLY A 12 -7.74 -13.23 -15.45
C GLY A 12 -6.22 -13.05 -15.45
N ILE A 13 -5.71 -11.87 -14.98
CA ILE A 13 -4.27 -11.64 -14.95
C ILE A 13 -3.70 -12.19 -13.64
N SER A 14 -2.99 -13.32 -13.73
CA SER A 14 -2.31 -13.95 -12.59
C SER A 14 -0.90 -13.39 -12.33
N GLY A 15 -0.35 -12.56 -13.23
CA GLY A 15 1.00 -11.99 -13.08
C GLY A 15 1.45 -11.19 -14.30
N LEU A 16 2.65 -10.68 -14.25
CA LEU A 16 3.27 -9.91 -15.33
C LEU A 16 4.20 -10.78 -16.18
N SER A 17 4.21 -10.53 -17.48
CA SER A 17 5.16 -11.19 -18.39
C SER A 17 6.60 -10.79 -18.05
N ALA A 18 7.58 -11.63 -18.39
CA ALA A 18 9.01 -11.34 -18.23
C ALA A 18 9.41 -10.03 -18.92
N ARG A 19 8.80 -9.72 -20.07
CA ARG A 19 8.99 -8.46 -20.80
C ARG A 19 8.53 -7.26 -19.97
N THR A 20 7.34 -7.34 -19.38
CA THR A 20 6.78 -6.27 -18.53
C THR A 20 7.61 -6.09 -17.27
N LEU A 21 8.02 -7.18 -16.61
CA LEU A 21 8.89 -7.13 -15.43
C LEU A 21 10.22 -6.45 -15.74
N ARG A 22 10.83 -6.77 -16.88
CA ARG A 22 12.09 -6.13 -17.33
C ARG A 22 11.87 -4.64 -17.62
N ALA A 23 10.75 -4.26 -18.25
CA ALA A 23 10.42 -2.87 -18.51
C ALA A 23 10.23 -2.07 -17.21
N LEU A 24 9.53 -2.62 -16.22
CA LEU A 24 9.38 -2.01 -14.89
C LEU A 24 10.73 -1.87 -14.18
N TYR A 25 11.58 -2.89 -14.24
CA TYR A 25 12.93 -2.85 -13.67
C TYR A 25 13.73 -1.68 -14.26
N ASN A 26 13.73 -1.54 -15.59
CA ASN A 26 14.46 -0.49 -16.28
C ASN A 26 13.85 0.91 -16.08
N ALA A 27 12.56 1.00 -15.78
CA ALA A 27 11.86 2.26 -15.52
C ALA A 27 12.05 2.82 -14.10
N ARG A 28 12.65 2.06 -13.17
CA ARG A 28 12.84 2.52 -11.78
C ARG A 28 13.60 3.84 -11.65
N PRO A 29 14.68 4.11 -12.41
CA PRO A 29 15.38 5.39 -12.33
C PRO A 29 14.53 6.59 -12.73
N VAL A 30 13.46 6.38 -13.53
CA VAL A 30 12.54 7.44 -13.98
C VAL A 30 11.62 7.90 -12.84
N MET A 31 11.47 7.10 -11.79
CA MET A 31 10.63 7.45 -10.62
C MET A 31 11.36 8.41 -9.66
N ASP A 32 11.80 9.52 -10.20
CA ASP A 32 12.47 10.61 -9.49
C ASP A 32 11.47 11.52 -8.74
N SER A 33 11.93 12.67 -8.28
CA SER A 33 11.09 13.66 -7.59
C SER A 33 10.01 14.25 -8.50
N ALA A 34 10.32 14.48 -9.80
CA ALA A 34 9.36 15.00 -10.77
C ALA A 34 8.25 13.99 -11.03
N PHE A 35 8.59 12.72 -11.23
CA PHE A 35 7.62 11.64 -11.38
C PHE A 35 6.66 11.56 -10.17
N ARG A 36 7.18 11.62 -8.94
CA ARG A 36 6.36 11.58 -7.72
C ARG A 36 5.54 12.85 -7.50
N ALA A 37 5.98 13.98 -8.04
CA ALA A 37 5.26 15.25 -7.97
C ALA A 37 4.16 15.39 -9.05
N ASP A 38 4.23 14.61 -10.11
CA ASP A 38 3.29 14.65 -11.23
C ASP A 38 1.85 14.30 -10.74
N PRO A 39 0.88 15.20 -10.96
CA PRO A 39 -0.52 14.98 -10.58
C PRO A 39 -1.11 13.71 -11.18
N VAL A 40 -0.74 13.34 -12.41
CA VAL A 40 -1.23 12.13 -13.08
C VAL A 40 -0.78 10.88 -12.32
N ASN A 41 0.49 10.83 -11.90
CA ASN A 41 1.01 9.70 -11.12
C ASN A 41 0.41 9.63 -9.72
N ARG A 42 0.17 10.78 -9.09
CA ARG A 42 -0.51 10.85 -7.78
C ARG A 42 -1.95 10.36 -7.87
N GLN A 43 -2.68 10.82 -8.88
CA GLN A 43 -4.04 10.35 -9.13
C GLN A 43 -4.07 8.84 -9.43
N GLN A 44 -3.12 8.35 -10.21
CA GLN A 44 -3.01 6.92 -10.51
C GLN A 44 -2.72 6.07 -9.26
N CYS A 45 -1.90 6.57 -8.34
CA CYS A 45 -1.67 5.93 -7.05
C CYS A 45 -2.98 5.86 -6.23
N LEU A 46 -3.71 6.96 -6.11
CA LEU A 46 -5.01 6.98 -5.44
C LEU A 46 -6.01 6.03 -6.09
N ARG A 47 -6.09 5.98 -7.42
CA ARG A 47 -6.96 5.02 -8.13
C ARG A 47 -6.65 3.57 -7.74
N ILE A 48 -5.37 3.21 -7.58
CA ILE A 48 -4.96 1.89 -7.10
C ILE A 48 -5.48 1.65 -5.68
N LEU A 49 -5.30 2.60 -4.76
CA LEU A 49 -5.68 2.45 -3.35
C LEU A 49 -7.20 2.45 -3.14
N GLN A 50 -7.93 3.25 -3.92
CA GLN A 50 -9.38 3.41 -3.87
C GLN A 50 -10.14 2.31 -4.61
N ALA A 51 -9.45 1.46 -5.37
CA ALA A 51 -10.10 0.40 -6.12
C ALA A 51 -10.90 -0.54 -5.18
N PRO A 52 -12.10 -0.97 -5.58
CA PRO A 52 -12.93 -1.83 -4.74
C PRO A 52 -12.30 -3.22 -4.52
N ARG A 53 -11.44 -3.67 -5.44
CA ARG A 53 -10.81 -4.99 -5.43
C ARG A 53 -9.34 -4.93 -5.85
N GLY A 54 -8.56 -5.96 -5.53
CA GLY A 54 -7.21 -6.15 -6.03
C GLY A 54 -6.12 -5.25 -5.41
N VAL A 55 -6.45 -4.40 -4.43
CA VAL A 55 -5.49 -3.43 -3.84
C VAL A 55 -4.30 -4.15 -3.21
N ALA A 56 -4.55 -5.16 -2.38
CA ALA A 56 -3.48 -5.91 -1.73
C ALA A 56 -2.57 -6.62 -2.74
N ALA A 57 -3.15 -7.21 -3.80
CA ALA A 57 -2.38 -7.85 -4.87
C ALA A 57 -1.54 -6.83 -5.67
N ALA A 58 -2.11 -5.66 -5.97
CA ALA A 58 -1.38 -4.59 -6.67
C ALA A 58 -0.19 -4.08 -5.83
N LEU A 59 -0.40 -3.79 -4.55
CA LEU A 59 0.66 -3.35 -3.64
C LEU A 59 1.74 -4.43 -3.47
N GLN A 60 1.35 -5.70 -3.36
CA GLN A 60 2.29 -6.82 -3.32
C GLN A 60 3.13 -6.89 -4.59
N LEU A 61 2.51 -6.75 -5.76
CA LEU A 61 3.20 -6.75 -7.05
C LEU A 61 4.11 -5.51 -7.20
N MET A 62 3.67 -4.34 -6.75
CA MET A 62 4.50 -3.13 -6.70
C MET A 62 5.72 -3.32 -5.78
N ASN A 63 5.58 -4.01 -4.65
CA ASN A 63 6.70 -4.33 -3.76
C ASN A 63 7.67 -5.31 -4.43
N GLN A 64 7.18 -6.39 -5.02
CA GLN A 64 7.99 -7.39 -5.72
C GLN A 64 8.80 -6.81 -6.90
N THR A 65 8.29 -5.77 -7.53
CA THR A 65 8.94 -5.06 -8.64
C THR A 65 9.75 -3.85 -8.20
N SER A 66 9.87 -3.61 -6.90
CA SER A 66 10.50 -2.42 -6.29
C SER A 66 9.83 -1.08 -6.65
N VAL A 67 8.68 -1.09 -7.31
CA VAL A 67 7.97 0.14 -7.69
C VAL A 67 7.41 0.85 -6.45
N LEU A 68 6.93 0.09 -5.46
CA LEU A 68 6.36 0.67 -4.24
C LEU A 68 7.39 1.52 -3.48
N GLU A 69 8.59 0.99 -3.27
CA GLU A 69 9.67 1.70 -2.57
C GLU A 69 10.23 2.89 -3.34
N HIS A 70 10.18 2.86 -4.69
CA HIS A 70 10.62 3.98 -5.52
C HIS A 70 9.58 5.10 -5.57
N TYR A 71 8.30 4.75 -5.50
CA TYR A 71 7.22 5.71 -5.43
C TYR A 71 7.03 6.28 -4.03
N LEU A 72 6.88 5.42 -3.02
CA LEU A 72 6.67 5.79 -1.62
C LEU A 72 8.00 5.67 -0.86
N LEU A 73 8.75 6.77 -0.79
CA LEU A 73 10.10 6.76 -0.17
C LEU A 73 10.10 6.39 1.30
N ALA A 74 9.00 6.67 2.02
CA ALA A 74 8.84 6.22 3.40
C ALA A 74 8.85 4.68 3.47
N PHE A 75 8.20 4.00 2.53
CA PHE A 75 8.14 2.54 2.45
C PHE A 75 9.52 1.92 2.17
N ARG A 76 10.37 2.58 1.37
CA ARG A 76 11.74 2.13 1.10
C ARG A 76 12.53 1.81 2.36
N LYS A 77 12.28 2.55 3.44
CA LYS A 77 13.04 2.41 4.70
C LYS A 77 12.70 1.15 5.48
N ILE A 78 11.58 0.52 5.19
CA ILE A 78 11.12 -0.70 5.86
C ILE A 78 11.28 -1.96 5.00
N VAL A 79 11.64 -1.81 3.71
CA VAL A 79 11.87 -2.95 2.81
C VAL A 79 13.05 -3.78 3.31
N GLY A 80 12.81 -5.08 3.51
CA GLY A 80 13.81 -6.03 4.01
C GLY A 80 14.24 -5.82 5.46
N GLN A 81 13.63 -4.87 6.20
CA GLN A 81 13.94 -4.63 7.59
C GLN A 81 13.39 -5.76 8.46
N MET A 82 14.28 -6.52 9.12
CA MET A 82 13.90 -7.54 10.08
C MET A 82 13.56 -6.91 11.43
N GLN A 83 12.55 -7.46 12.10
CA GLN A 83 12.31 -7.17 13.51
C GLN A 83 13.11 -8.16 14.36
N HIS A 84 13.89 -7.65 15.31
CA HIS A 84 14.67 -8.47 16.24
C HIS A 84 13.84 -8.85 17.47
N ASP A 85 12.62 -9.34 17.29
CA ASP A 85 11.87 -9.95 18.36
C ASP A 85 11.52 -11.40 18.03
N LEU A 86 11.30 -12.20 19.08
CA LEU A 86 11.11 -13.65 19.01
C LEU A 86 9.82 -14.08 18.26
N PHE A 87 8.98 -13.13 17.81
CA PHE A 87 7.64 -13.39 17.30
C PHE A 87 7.44 -13.02 15.83
N HIS A 88 8.40 -12.32 15.18
CA HIS A 88 8.22 -11.85 13.81
C HIS A 88 9.02 -12.66 12.81
N VAL A 89 8.30 -13.46 12.01
CA VAL A 89 8.86 -14.27 10.90
C VAL A 89 9.02 -13.45 9.62
N TYR A 90 8.45 -12.23 9.58
CA TYR A 90 8.37 -11.40 8.37
C TYR A 90 9.16 -10.11 8.53
N THR A 91 9.69 -9.60 7.43
CA THR A 91 10.20 -8.23 7.33
C THR A 91 9.06 -7.22 7.51
N VAL A 92 9.38 -5.99 7.92
CA VAL A 92 8.37 -4.95 8.21
C VAL A 92 7.50 -4.67 6.99
N ASP A 93 8.07 -4.61 5.79
CA ASP A 93 7.32 -4.44 4.53
C ASP A 93 6.35 -5.60 4.27
N GLN A 94 6.79 -6.85 4.48
CA GLN A 94 5.92 -8.03 4.29
C GLN A 94 4.81 -8.07 5.34
N HIS A 95 5.12 -7.74 6.60
CA HIS A 95 4.12 -7.59 7.65
C HIS A 95 3.08 -6.53 7.26
N THR A 96 3.51 -5.34 6.87
CA THR A 96 2.65 -4.24 6.47
C THR A 96 1.70 -4.65 5.34
N LEU A 97 2.21 -5.29 4.28
CA LEU A 97 1.38 -5.75 3.17
C LEU A 97 0.41 -6.87 3.58
N ARG A 98 0.78 -7.71 4.54
CA ARG A 98 -0.11 -8.71 5.12
C ARG A 98 -1.25 -8.06 5.91
N VAL A 99 -0.95 -7.02 6.71
CA VAL A 99 -1.99 -6.24 7.42
C VAL A 99 -2.95 -5.59 6.42
N VAL A 100 -2.43 -4.96 5.36
CA VAL A 100 -3.26 -4.41 4.28
C VAL A 100 -4.18 -5.48 3.68
N ARG A 101 -3.67 -6.67 3.39
CA ARG A 101 -4.48 -7.78 2.87
C ARG A 101 -5.59 -8.19 3.85
N ASN A 102 -5.27 -8.32 5.13
CA ASN A 102 -6.24 -8.70 6.14
C ASN A 102 -7.36 -7.64 6.27
N VAL A 103 -6.99 -6.35 6.32
CA VAL A 103 -7.96 -5.24 6.32
C VAL A 103 -8.87 -5.32 5.09
N ARG A 104 -8.32 -5.56 3.91
CA ARG A 104 -9.13 -5.69 2.68
C ARG A 104 -10.04 -6.91 2.69
N ASN A 105 -9.64 -8.01 3.33
CA ASN A 105 -10.46 -9.20 3.46
C ASN A 105 -11.72 -8.95 4.30
N TYR A 106 -11.68 -8.05 5.30
CA TYR A 106 -12.87 -7.69 6.10
C TYR A 106 -13.98 -7.05 5.28
N PHE A 107 -13.64 -6.41 4.16
CA PHE A 107 -14.60 -5.83 3.21
C PHE A 107 -15.04 -6.82 2.11
N SER A 108 -14.53 -8.05 2.11
CA SER A 108 -14.84 -9.05 1.10
C SER A 108 -15.92 -10.03 1.61
N PRO A 109 -17.07 -10.16 0.93
CA PRO A 109 -18.08 -11.14 1.30
C PRO A 109 -17.55 -12.58 1.36
N ASN A 110 -16.56 -12.89 0.52
CA ASN A 110 -15.96 -14.22 0.46
C ASN A 110 -15.19 -14.61 1.75
N HIS A 111 -14.74 -13.61 2.53
CA HIS A 111 -13.97 -13.79 3.76
C HIS A 111 -14.78 -13.46 5.03
N ALA A 112 -16.06 -13.07 4.90
CA ALA A 112 -16.89 -12.68 6.04
C ALA A 112 -17.07 -13.80 7.08
N HIS A 113 -17.05 -15.06 6.62
CA HIS A 113 -17.16 -16.24 7.50
C HIS A 113 -15.92 -16.49 8.37
N GLU A 114 -14.74 -16.03 7.92
CA GLU A 114 -13.48 -16.20 8.68
C GLU A 114 -13.44 -15.28 9.91
N ASN A 115 -14.03 -14.08 9.80
CA ASN A 115 -14.03 -13.07 10.87
C ASN A 115 -15.36 -12.28 10.87
N PRO A 116 -16.49 -12.86 11.33
CA PRO A 116 -17.81 -12.24 11.21
C PRO A 116 -17.93 -10.88 11.89
N LEU A 117 -17.30 -10.71 13.06
CA LEU A 117 -17.32 -9.43 13.79
C LEU A 117 -16.64 -8.31 12.99
N TRP A 118 -15.46 -8.59 12.41
CA TRP A 118 -14.74 -7.59 11.61
C TRP A 118 -15.49 -7.27 10.33
N ALA A 119 -16.12 -8.27 9.69
CA ALA A 119 -16.95 -8.06 8.52
C ALA A 119 -18.18 -7.18 8.84
N GLN A 120 -18.81 -7.39 9.99
CA GLN A 120 -19.94 -6.56 10.46
C GLN A 120 -19.51 -5.11 10.71
N LEU A 121 -18.37 -4.88 11.38
CA LEU A 121 -17.82 -3.55 11.63
C LEU A 121 -17.43 -2.86 10.31
N ALA A 122 -16.82 -3.61 9.39
CA ALA A 122 -16.43 -3.12 8.07
C ALA A 122 -17.62 -2.68 7.22
N ALA A 123 -18.78 -3.33 7.35
CA ALA A 123 -19.98 -2.96 6.62
C ALA A 123 -20.48 -1.52 6.92
N GLY A 124 -20.14 -0.97 8.09
CA GLY A 124 -20.44 0.43 8.45
C GLY A 124 -19.39 1.44 7.97
N CYS A 125 -18.29 1.01 7.39
CA CYS A 125 -17.21 1.90 6.98
C CYS A 125 -17.52 2.54 5.61
N GLN A 126 -17.62 3.88 5.59
CA GLN A 126 -17.92 4.62 4.36
C GLN A 126 -16.73 4.71 3.41
N SER A 127 -15.52 4.71 3.94
CA SER A 127 -14.27 4.89 3.17
C SER A 127 -13.25 3.76 3.42
N PRO A 128 -13.51 2.53 2.91
CA PRO A 128 -12.63 1.37 3.13
C PRO A 128 -11.17 1.60 2.71
N TRP A 129 -10.94 2.46 1.74
CA TRP A 129 -9.61 2.78 1.23
C TRP A 129 -8.76 3.55 2.27
N LEU A 130 -9.38 4.35 3.15
CA LEU A 130 -8.65 5.05 4.21
C LEU A 130 -8.06 4.07 5.23
N LEU A 131 -8.81 3.03 5.61
CA LEU A 131 -8.27 1.95 6.44
C LEU A 131 -7.13 1.21 5.76
N THR A 132 -7.19 1.08 4.43
CA THR A 132 -6.07 0.51 3.65
C THR A 132 -4.83 1.40 3.72
N VAL A 133 -5.00 2.72 3.61
CA VAL A 133 -3.91 3.69 3.76
C VAL A 133 -3.36 3.67 5.19
N ALA A 134 -4.22 3.68 6.20
CA ALA A 134 -3.81 3.58 7.60
C ALA A 134 -3.00 2.28 7.84
N ALA A 135 -3.46 1.15 7.31
CA ALA A 135 -2.75 -0.12 7.37
C ALA A 135 -1.38 -0.08 6.65
N LEU A 136 -1.27 0.64 5.54
CA LEU A 136 0.00 0.79 4.82
C LEU A 136 1.01 1.64 5.61
N PHE A 137 0.54 2.57 6.42
CA PHE A 137 1.38 3.51 7.15
C PHE A 137 1.60 3.16 8.63
N HIS A 138 0.90 2.18 9.21
CA HIS A 138 0.94 1.91 10.66
C HIS A 138 2.36 1.64 11.21
N ASP A 139 3.20 0.96 10.45
CA ASP A 139 4.59 0.62 10.79
C ASP A 139 5.63 1.30 9.88
N ILE A 140 5.23 2.29 9.08
CA ILE A 140 6.06 2.92 8.04
C ILE A 140 7.35 3.58 8.58
N ALA A 141 7.37 3.93 9.85
CA ALA A 141 8.50 4.58 10.50
C ALA A 141 9.24 3.67 11.48
N LYS A 142 8.93 2.38 11.49
CA LYS A 142 9.56 1.41 12.38
C LYS A 142 11.07 1.34 12.17
N GLY A 143 11.83 1.24 13.27
CA GLY A 143 13.29 1.18 13.23
C GLY A 143 14.02 2.51 13.00
N ARG A 144 13.32 3.65 12.95
CA ARG A 144 13.96 4.97 12.76
C ARG A 144 14.44 5.63 14.05
N GLY A 145 14.23 4.99 15.21
CA GLY A 145 14.44 5.58 16.52
C GLY A 145 13.31 6.53 16.94
N GLY A 146 13.04 6.62 18.22
CA GLY A 146 11.92 7.37 18.77
C GLY A 146 10.57 6.67 18.60
N ASP A 147 9.49 7.40 18.80
CA ASP A 147 8.13 6.88 18.65
C ASP A 147 7.76 6.76 17.16
N HIS A 148 7.69 5.51 16.71
CA HIS A 148 7.36 5.19 15.31
C HIS A 148 5.93 5.59 14.93
N SER A 149 5.00 5.67 15.89
CA SER A 149 3.62 6.09 15.64
C SER A 149 3.56 7.57 15.29
N VAL A 150 4.26 8.41 16.05
CA VAL A 150 4.36 9.85 15.77
C VAL A 150 5.07 10.12 14.44
N LEU A 151 6.13 9.38 14.16
CA LEU A 151 6.84 9.50 12.89
C LEU A 151 5.99 9.00 11.72
N GLY A 152 5.24 7.92 11.92
CA GLY A 152 4.30 7.35 10.93
C GLY A 152 3.18 8.31 10.59
N GLU A 153 2.59 8.96 11.59
CA GLU A 153 1.59 10.01 11.40
C GLU A 153 2.12 11.16 10.51
N ARG A 154 3.34 11.62 10.76
CA ARG A 154 3.98 12.69 9.94
C ARG A 154 4.14 12.25 8.47
N GLU A 155 4.57 11.02 8.23
CA GLU A 155 4.69 10.48 6.87
C GLU A 155 3.31 10.35 6.20
N LEU A 156 2.29 9.89 6.93
CA LEU A 156 0.92 9.81 6.43
C LEU A 156 0.36 11.19 6.07
N ARG A 157 0.51 12.17 6.96
CA ARG A 157 0.06 13.57 6.70
C ARG A 157 0.80 14.18 5.49
N LEU A 158 2.09 13.87 5.30
CA LEU A 158 2.84 14.29 4.13
C LEU A 158 2.27 13.65 2.85
N PHE A 159 2.03 12.34 2.87
CA PHE A 159 1.41 11.61 1.77
C PHE A 159 0.02 12.18 1.44
N ALA A 160 -0.83 12.40 2.43
CA ALA A 160 -2.17 12.95 2.26
C ALA A 160 -2.14 14.33 1.58
N ARG A 161 -1.27 15.23 2.04
CA ARG A 161 -1.11 16.56 1.41
C ARG A 161 -0.63 16.45 -0.04
N GLN A 162 0.36 15.59 -0.31
CA GLN A 162 0.91 15.41 -1.65
C GLN A 162 -0.13 14.84 -2.63
N HIS A 163 -1.04 13.99 -2.15
CA HIS A 163 -2.08 13.36 -2.95
C HIS A 163 -3.43 14.09 -2.86
N GLN A 164 -3.49 15.25 -2.19
CA GLN A 164 -4.71 16.06 -2.06
C GLN A 164 -5.88 15.30 -1.42
N ILE A 165 -5.57 14.44 -0.45
CA ILE A 165 -6.58 13.78 0.39
C ILE A 165 -7.18 14.85 1.30
N GLY A 166 -8.51 14.87 1.44
CA GLY A 166 -9.23 15.85 2.24
C GLY A 166 -8.78 15.89 3.71
N ALA A 167 -8.94 17.03 4.36
CA ALA A 167 -8.57 17.19 5.76
C ALA A 167 -9.38 16.24 6.66
N GLU A 168 -10.69 16.10 6.40
CA GLU A 168 -11.59 15.20 7.14
C GLU A 168 -11.15 13.72 7.03
N ASP A 169 -10.56 13.33 5.90
CA ASP A 169 -10.05 11.97 5.67
C ASP A 169 -8.65 11.75 6.29
N THR A 170 -8.02 12.80 6.80
CA THR A 170 -6.63 12.78 7.31
C THR A 170 -6.57 12.87 8.84
N GLU A 171 -7.67 13.26 9.49
CA GLU A 171 -7.84 13.28 10.96
C GLU A 171 -8.24 11.90 11.51
#